data_aa82a7ba15ebe4bd93198a316b140527
#
_entry.id   aa82a7ba15ebe4bd93198a316b140527
#
_cell.length_a   1.000
_cell.length_b   1.000
_cell.length_c   1.000
_cell.angle_alpha   90.00
_cell.angle_beta   90.00
_cell.angle_gamma   90.00
#
_symmetry.space_group_name_H-M   'P 1'
#
loop_
_entity.id
_entity.type
_entity.pdbx_description
1 polymer ?
#
loop_
_entity_poly.entity_id
_entity_poly.type
_entity_poly.pdbx_seq_one_letter_code
_entity_poly.pdbx_strand_id
1 'polypeptide(L)'
;VGEGKGEGMTEVFFQDTTIRDGAQSLWAYNIRTGMIAPICEYLDAAGFEAIELGGPIEIPKCIKELREDPWERYRLVIPKFKRTPLRLIHGTRSGFAIYPDALHQLFDTCMANVGVKEVRISDSWNDAKDWAWRVEQAKNAGLKPIINLIYTVSPRHTDEYYAAKIRQAFALDVYRVIFKDPGGILTPERTRTAVPAILKAAGDKTVELHTHCTTGLGTLCCLEAIKAGMTHINAAIPPLADGSGNPSIFNVAMNARALGYKAMIDEAPLRQASKFLTACAKQENLAIGKAPEYDYAQYVHQIPGGMISNLRYQLNRVGMEHKLDQTLEEAAQVRADFGYPIMVTPLSQFVGSQAAINAIVGDRYKQVTDQTIEYAMGIWGKEGAEFMDKNVKAKILDRPRAKEIAERPHPTDSLQDLRKKYASDGASDEEILLRFFSSKDDVDKMRRAGPSRTYDLNAGNPLFKLVAELSKTQDRRSVFIQRPGFSLRMEKRSVEA
;
A
#
# COMPACT_ATOMS: atom_id res chain seq x y z
N VAL A 1 8.64 -45.97 21.82
CA VAL A 1 8.02 -44.92 22.62
C VAL A 1 9.17 -44.04 23.10
N GLY A 2 9.53 -43.05 22.34
CA GLY A 2 10.51 -42.03 22.71
C GLY A 2 9.73 -40.81 23.14
N GLU A 3 9.98 -40.34 24.35
CA GLU A 3 9.47 -39.07 24.87
C GLU A 3 10.08 -37.95 24.04
N GLY A 4 9.30 -37.41 23.07
CA GLY A 4 9.65 -36.20 22.37
C GLY A 4 9.59 -35.02 23.36
N LYS A 5 10.74 -34.36 23.54
CA LYS A 5 10.81 -33.04 24.17
C LYS A 5 9.74 -32.17 23.50
N GLY A 6 8.86 -31.58 24.27
CA GLY A 6 7.82 -30.66 23.79
C GLY A 6 8.46 -29.44 23.10
N GLU A 7 8.68 -29.56 21.80
CA GLU A 7 8.94 -28.39 20.96
C GLU A 7 7.65 -27.57 20.97
N GLY A 8 7.70 -26.37 21.55
CA GLY A 8 6.58 -25.43 21.51
C GLY A 8 6.19 -25.16 20.05
N MET A 9 4.88 -25.02 19.81
CA MET A 9 4.38 -24.69 18.46
C MET A 9 5.08 -23.42 17.93
N THR A 10 5.54 -23.45 16.68
CA THR A 10 6.15 -22.30 16.02
C THR A 10 5.15 -21.15 15.95
N GLU A 11 5.56 -19.98 16.43
CA GLU A 11 4.75 -18.77 16.45
C GLU A 11 4.74 -18.08 15.09
N VAL A 12 3.57 -17.58 14.68
CA VAL A 12 3.38 -16.79 13.45
C VAL A 12 2.87 -15.40 13.85
N PHE A 13 3.58 -14.37 13.41
CA PHE A 13 3.36 -12.98 13.72
C PHE A 13 2.74 -12.24 12.53
N PHE A 14 1.97 -11.19 12.81
CA PHE A 14 1.24 -10.47 11.78
C PHE A 14 1.52 -8.97 11.84
N GLN A 15 1.53 -8.33 10.65
CA GLN A 15 1.56 -6.89 10.48
C GLN A 15 0.29 -6.47 9.75
N ASP A 16 -0.42 -5.46 10.28
CA ASP A 16 -1.64 -4.96 9.68
C ASP A 16 -1.34 -4.01 8.51
N THR A 17 -2.03 -4.23 7.40
CA THR A 17 -1.95 -3.39 6.20
C THR A 17 -3.30 -2.77 5.81
N THR A 18 -4.31 -2.90 6.66
CA THR A 18 -5.71 -2.53 6.38
C THR A 18 -5.86 -1.07 6.01
N ILE A 19 -5.34 -0.17 6.88
CA ILE A 19 -5.55 1.27 6.76
C ILE A 19 -4.81 1.86 5.55
N ARG A 20 -3.66 1.30 5.21
CA ARG A 20 -2.84 1.80 4.11
C ARG A 20 -2.98 0.97 2.83
N ASP A 21 -2.48 -0.28 2.80
CA ASP A 21 -2.43 -1.08 1.56
C ASP A 21 -3.83 -1.53 1.12
N GLY A 22 -4.64 -2.03 2.05
CA GLY A 22 -6.03 -2.39 1.79
C GLY A 22 -6.86 -1.20 1.30
N ALA A 23 -6.71 -0.04 1.94
CA ALA A 23 -7.37 1.19 1.53
C ALA A 23 -6.89 1.69 0.16
N GLN A 24 -5.61 1.55 -0.15
CA GLN A 24 -5.06 1.87 -1.48
C GLN A 24 -5.64 0.94 -2.54
N SER A 25 -5.55 -0.36 -2.30
CA SER A 25 -5.79 -1.40 -3.29
C SER A 25 -7.27 -1.59 -3.62
N LEU A 26 -8.16 -1.44 -2.63
CA LEU A 26 -9.59 -1.68 -2.78
C LEU A 26 -10.43 -0.40 -2.85
N TRP A 27 -10.00 0.67 -2.17
CA TRP A 27 -10.77 1.91 -2.06
C TRP A 27 -10.08 3.12 -2.69
N ALA A 28 -8.93 2.96 -3.36
CA ALA A 28 -8.16 4.07 -3.91
C ALA A 28 -7.99 5.22 -2.89
N TYR A 29 -7.68 4.87 -1.64
CA TYR A 29 -7.58 5.78 -0.49
C TYR A 29 -8.88 6.53 -0.12
N ASN A 30 -10.07 6.05 -0.52
CA ASN A 30 -11.34 6.62 -0.06
C ASN A 30 -11.68 6.23 1.40
N ILE A 31 -10.68 6.08 2.23
CA ILE A 31 -10.83 5.85 3.67
C ILE A 31 -10.77 7.18 4.42
N ARG A 32 -11.82 7.53 5.13
CA ARG A 32 -11.93 8.77 5.90
C ARG A 32 -11.43 8.62 7.33
N THR A 33 -11.01 9.71 7.94
CA THR A 33 -10.58 9.73 9.35
C THR A 33 -11.62 9.13 10.28
N GLY A 34 -12.91 9.41 10.05
CA GLY A 34 -14.00 8.83 10.84
C GLY A 34 -14.22 7.33 10.63
N MET A 35 -13.63 6.71 9.60
CA MET A 35 -13.58 5.26 9.43
C MET A 35 -12.40 4.64 10.16
N ILE A 36 -11.28 5.37 10.26
CA ILE A 36 -10.04 4.90 10.88
C ILE A 36 -10.11 5.01 12.41
N ALA A 37 -10.45 6.19 12.92
CA ALA A 37 -10.36 6.49 14.34
C ALA A 37 -11.13 5.52 15.26
N PRO A 38 -12.33 5.00 14.91
CA PRO A 38 -13.06 4.04 15.73
C PRO A 38 -12.45 2.64 15.77
N ILE A 39 -11.62 2.26 14.81
CA ILE A 39 -11.04 0.91 14.74
C ILE A 39 -9.64 0.82 15.35
N CYS A 40 -8.99 1.94 15.62
CA CYS A 40 -7.59 1.97 16.08
C CYS A 40 -7.37 1.15 17.34
N GLU A 41 -8.22 1.30 18.35
CA GLU A 41 -8.11 0.59 19.63
C GLU A 41 -8.32 -0.93 19.47
N TYR A 42 -9.17 -1.34 18.53
CA TYR A 42 -9.35 -2.75 18.19
C TYR A 42 -8.13 -3.33 17.49
N LEU A 43 -7.50 -2.58 16.57
CA LEU A 43 -6.28 -3.00 15.90
C LEU A 43 -5.11 -3.07 16.90
N ASP A 44 -4.99 -2.07 17.79
CA ASP A 44 -3.95 -2.03 18.83
C ASP A 44 -4.05 -3.17 19.85
N ALA A 45 -5.28 -3.64 20.13
CA ALA A 45 -5.53 -4.72 21.07
C ALA A 45 -5.27 -6.12 20.50
N ALA A 46 -5.20 -6.25 19.17
CA ALA A 46 -5.19 -7.54 18.50
C ALA A 46 -3.85 -8.30 18.54
N GLY A 47 -2.74 -7.61 18.84
CA GLY A 47 -1.42 -8.24 18.92
C GLY A 47 -0.64 -8.21 17.61
N PHE A 48 -0.91 -7.27 16.71
CA PHE A 48 -0.03 -6.99 15.57
C PHE A 48 1.34 -6.52 16.02
N GLU A 49 2.39 -6.92 15.31
CA GLU A 49 3.73 -6.40 15.56
C GLU A 49 3.95 -4.98 15.01
N ALA A 50 3.20 -4.61 13.97
CA ALA A 50 3.17 -3.25 13.44
C ALA A 50 1.86 -3.02 12.69
N ILE A 51 1.44 -1.75 12.62
CA ILE A 51 0.28 -1.30 11.84
C ILE A 51 0.74 -0.28 10.82
N GLU A 52 0.45 -0.52 9.55
CA GLU A 52 0.78 0.38 8.46
C GLU A 52 -0.28 1.48 8.34
N LEU A 53 0.13 2.72 8.62
CA LEU A 53 -0.78 3.85 8.76
C LEU A 53 -1.01 4.62 7.46
N GLY A 54 0.05 4.87 6.68
CA GLY A 54 -0.04 5.70 5.49
C GLY A 54 1.30 6.03 4.86
N GLY A 55 1.34 7.11 4.09
CA GLY A 55 2.54 7.63 3.42
C GLY A 55 2.25 8.88 2.58
N PRO A 56 3.25 9.48 1.95
CA PRO A 56 3.08 10.75 1.23
C PRO A 56 2.10 10.68 0.05
N ILE A 57 1.90 9.49 -0.53
CA ILE A 57 1.02 9.30 -1.69
C ILE A 57 -0.46 9.55 -1.38
N GLU A 58 -0.89 9.38 -0.13
CA GLU A 58 -2.29 9.61 0.26
C GLU A 58 -2.61 11.09 0.55
N ILE A 59 -1.59 11.92 0.81
CA ILE A 59 -1.78 13.32 1.21
C ILE A 59 -2.57 14.11 0.16
N PRO A 60 -2.23 14.07 -1.14
CA PRO A 60 -3.04 14.75 -2.16
C PRO A 60 -4.49 14.29 -2.19
N LYS A 61 -4.75 13.01 -1.95
CA LYS A 61 -6.10 12.44 -1.90
C LYS A 61 -6.89 12.99 -0.70
N CYS A 62 -6.27 13.00 0.48
CA CYS A 62 -6.87 13.57 1.68
C CYS A 62 -7.29 15.04 1.45
N ILE A 63 -6.39 15.85 0.90
CA ILE A 63 -6.63 17.27 0.68
C ILE A 63 -7.66 17.51 -0.43
N LYS A 64 -7.43 16.94 -1.62
CA LYS A 64 -8.18 17.28 -2.85
C LYS A 64 -9.56 16.66 -2.93
N GLU A 65 -9.70 15.40 -2.48
CA GLU A 65 -10.95 14.67 -2.67
C GLU A 65 -11.71 14.46 -1.37
N LEU A 66 -11.02 14.02 -0.30
CA LEU A 66 -11.67 13.79 0.99
C LEU A 66 -11.95 15.10 1.74
N ARG A 67 -11.20 16.17 1.43
CA ARG A 67 -11.26 17.46 2.13
C ARG A 67 -10.99 17.30 3.63
N GLU A 68 -10.02 16.44 3.97
CA GLU A 68 -9.57 16.19 5.34
C GLU A 68 -8.10 16.55 5.47
N ASP A 69 -7.75 17.20 6.60
CA ASP A 69 -6.35 17.51 6.91
C ASP A 69 -5.62 16.24 7.34
N PRO A 70 -4.57 15.81 6.60
CA PRO A 70 -3.82 14.59 6.94
C PRO A 70 -3.11 14.70 8.30
N TRP A 71 -2.68 15.89 8.73
CA TRP A 71 -2.01 16.08 10.01
C TRP A 71 -2.98 16.02 11.17
N GLU A 72 -4.20 16.57 11.01
CA GLU A 72 -5.28 16.38 11.97
C GLU A 72 -5.66 14.91 12.09
N ARG A 73 -5.75 14.18 10.95
CA ARG A 73 -5.95 12.73 10.94
C ARG A 73 -4.90 12.03 11.79
N TYR A 74 -3.61 12.30 11.57
CA TYR A 74 -2.53 11.67 12.32
C TYR A 74 -2.60 12.00 13.81
N ARG A 75 -2.88 13.25 14.19
CA ARG A 75 -3.07 13.67 15.59
C ARG A 75 -4.26 12.99 16.27
N LEU A 76 -5.32 12.68 15.54
CA LEU A 76 -6.50 11.98 16.07
C LEU A 76 -6.30 10.45 16.17
N VAL A 77 -5.57 9.88 15.25
CA VAL A 77 -5.44 8.42 15.07
C VAL A 77 -4.26 7.86 15.87
N ILE A 78 -3.07 8.45 15.75
CA ILE A 78 -1.82 7.92 16.33
C ILE A 78 -1.91 7.75 17.85
N PRO A 79 -2.46 8.69 18.64
CA PRO A 79 -2.55 8.52 20.09
C PRO A 79 -3.43 7.36 20.57
N LYS A 80 -4.25 6.77 19.69
CA LYS A 80 -5.09 5.62 20.01
C LYS A 80 -4.33 4.31 20.01
N PHE A 81 -3.16 4.26 19.36
CA PHE A 81 -2.25 3.13 19.41
C PHE A 81 -1.30 3.27 20.60
N LYS A 82 -1.40 2.35 21.57
CA LYS A 82 -0.63 2.39 22.83
C LYS A 82 0.42 1.29 22.89
N ARG A 83 0.24 0.21 22.15
CA ARG A 83 1.04 -1.01 22.22
C ARG A 83 1.78 -1.27 20.92
N THR A 84 1.12 -1.08 19.80
CA THR A 84 1.59 -1.49 18.48
C THR A 84 2.33 -0.35 17.79
N PRO A 85 3.59 -0.55 17.38
CA PRO A 85 4.33 0.45 16.62
C PRO A 85 3.64 0.75 15.28
N LEU A 86 3.69 2.02 14.89
CA LEU A 86 3.14 2.48 13.64
C LEU A 86 4.21 2.56 12.58
N ARG A 87 3.86 2.18 11.38
CA ARG A 87 4.71 2.08 10.21
C ARG A 87 4.15 2.94 9.07
N LEU A 88 5.01 3.62 8.34
CA LEU A 88 4.64 4.31 7.09
C LEU A 88 5.33 3.66 5.88
N ILE A 89 4.86 3.98 4.68
CA ILE A 89 5.52 3.65 3.41
C ILE A 89 6.05 4.93 2.76
N HIS A 90 7.34 4.96 2.43
CA HIS A 90 7.95 6.10 1.77
C HIS A 90 9.20 5.66 0.99
N GLY A 91 9.09 5.61 -0.35
CA GLY A 91 10.18 5.24 -1.26
C GLY A 91 11.08 6.42 -1.62
N THR A 92 11.89 6.25 -2.66
CA THR A 92 12.75 7.29 -3.26
C THR A 92 12.01 8.16 -4.25
N ARG A 93 10.85 7.70 -4.71
CA ARG A 93 9.95 8.40 -5.63
C ARG A 93 8.54 8.30 -5.10
N SER A 94 7.72 9.29 -5.37
CA SER A 94 6.31 9.25 -5.02
C SER A 94 5.46 9.27 -6.28
N GLY A 95 4.91 8.12 -6.64
CA GLY A 95 4.13 7.96 -7.87
C GLY A 95 4.99 8.26 -9.10
N PHE A 96 4.69 9.36 -9.79
CA PHE A 96 5.39 9.81 -11.00
C PHE A 96 6.29 11.03 -10.78
N ALA A 97 6.53 11.42 -9.53
CA ALA A 97 7.29 12.62 -9.22
C ALA A 97 8.60 12.29 -8.49
N ILE A 98 9.61 13.06 -8.83
CA ILE A 98 10.89 13.09 -8.13
C ILE A 98 10.83 14.28 -7.18
N TYR A 99 11.06 14.04 -5.90
CA TYR A 99 11.06 15.08 -4.88
C TYR A 99 12.48 15.46 -4.48
N PRO A 100 12.70 16.70 -4.01
CA PRO A 100 13.97 17.08 -3.38
C PRO A 100 14.27 16.21 -2.15
N ASP A 101 15.52 15.90 -1.92
CA ASP A 101 15.98 15.13 -0.75
C ASP A 101 15.51 15.76 0.57
N ALA A 102 15.54 17.10 0.65
CA ALA A 102 15.07 17.85 1.80
C ALA A 102 13.58 17.61 2.10
N LEU A 103 12.76 17.35 1.09
CA LEU A 103 11.34 17.04 1.31
C LEU A 103 11.14 15.65 1.90
N HIS A 104 11.91 14.67 1.45
CA HIS A 104 11.87 13.32 2.03
C HIS A 104 12.24 13.36 3.51
N GLN A 105 13.34 14.07 3.85
CA GLN A 105 13.77 14.24 5.23
C GLN A 105 12.73 14.99 6.06
N LEU A 106 12.13 16.06 5.53
CA LEU A 106 11.10 16.83 6.19
C LEU A 106 9.88 15.98 6.52
N PHE A 107 9.38 15.20 5.53
CA PHE A 107 8.23 14.33 5.72
C PHE A 107 8.50 13.26 6.79
N ASP A 108 9.63 12.55 6.69
CA ASP A 108 9.99 11.52 7.65
C ASP A 108 10.13 12.09 9.07
N THR A 109 10.74 13.28 9.20
CA THR A 109 10.88 13.98 10.49
C THR A 109 9.50 14.35 11.07
N CYS A 110 8.59 14.89 10.27
CA CYS A 110 7.24 15.20 10.72
C CYS A 110 6.50 13.94 11.18
N MET A 111 6.63 12.83 10.43
CA MET A 111 6.00 11.55 10.80
C MET A 111 6.60 10.93 12.07
N ALA A 112 7.90 11.03 12.27
CA ALA A 112 8.55 10.60 13.51
C ALA A 112 8.07 11.43 14.71
N ASN A 113 7.94 12.75 14.55
CA ASN A 113 7.48 13.68 15.58
C ASN A 113 6.03 13.41 16.01
N VAL A 114 5.15 13.00 15.11
CA VAL A 114 3.77 12.64 15.47
C VAL A 114 3.66 11.22 16.06
N GLY A 115 4.75 10.42 16.06
CA GLY A 115 4.82 9.16 16.78
C GLY A 115 5.01 7.89 15.95
N VAL A 116 5.19 7.99 14.64
CA VAL A 116 5.54 6.84 13.78
C VAL A 116 6.94 6.35 14.14
N LYS A 117 7.17 5.03 14.07
CA LYS A 117 8.43 4.39 14.48
C LYS A 117 9.19 3.72 13.33
N GLU A 118 8.51 3.31 12.29
CA GLU A 118 9.08 2.50 11.23
C GLU A 118 8.71 3.06 9.85
N VAL A 119 9.63 2.91 8.89
CA VAL A 119 9.39 3.30 7.50
C VAL A 119 9.72 2.17 6.54
N ARG A 120 8.78 1.83 5.67
CA ARG A 120 8.95 0.91 4.55
C ARG A 120 9.46 1.68 3.34
N ILE A 121 10.70 1.44 2.96
CA ILE A 121 11.31 1.97 1.75
C ILE A 121 10.83 1.09 0.60
N SER A 122 9.99 1.63 -0.26
CA SER A 122 9.30 0.87 -1.30
C SER A 122 9.31 1.63 -2.62
N ASP A 123 10.11 1.15 -3.55
CA ASP A 123 10.15 1.60 -4.92
C ASP A 123 9.65 0.48 -5.86
N SER A 124 9.57 0.77 -7.15
CA SER A 124 9.21 -0.22 -8.17
C SER A 124 10.43 -0.95 -8.75
N TRP A 125 11.56 -0.88 -8.06
CA TRP A 125 12.83 -1.53 -8.41
C TRP A 125 13.64 -1.87 -7.17
N ASN A 126 14.61 -2.76 -7.31
CA ASN A 126 15.44 -3.26 -6.21
C ASN A 126 16.89 -2.73 -6.33
N ASP A 127 17.08 -1.42 -6.26
CA ASP A 127 18.40 -0.81 -6.37
C ASP A 127 19.01 -0.54 -4.99
N ALA A 128 20.14 -1.20 -4.70
CA ALA A 128 20.81 -1.08 -3.41
C ALA A 128 21.38 0.32 -3.15
N LYS A 129 21.68 1.12 -4.20
CA LYS A 129 22.16 2.49 -4.05
C LYS A 129 21.05 3.42 -3.59
N ASP A 130 19.86 3.27 -4.19
CA ASP A 130 18.68 4.01 -3.79
C ASP A 130 18.27 3.64 -2.36
N TRP A 131 18.37 2.35 -1.99
CA TRP A 131 18.12 1.91 -0.62
C TRP A 131 19.09 2.54 0.38
N ALA A 132 20.39 2.58 0.08
CA ALA A 132 21.39 3.13 0.98
C ALA A 132 21.09 4.60 1.34
N TRP A 133 20.81 5.41 0.34
CA TRP A 133 20.41 6.80 0.53
C TRP A 133 19.15 6.93 1.40
N ARG A 134 18.08 6.16 1.09
CA ARG A 134 16.81 6.24 1.84
C ARG A 134 16.93 5.71 3.28
N VAL A 135 17.73 4.68 3.50
CA VAL A 135 18.02 4.15 4.84
C VAL A 135 18.67 5.22 5.71
N GLU A 136 19.63 5.95 5.17
CA GLU A 136 20.29 7.06 5.86
C GLU A 136 19.29 8.17 6.22
N GLN A 137 18.46 8.60 5.28
CA GLN A 137 17.41 9.60 5.51
C GLN A 137 16.44 9.17 6.62
N ALA A 138 15.98 7.91 6.60
CA ALA A 138 15.08 7.37 7.60
C ALA A 138 15.70 7.33 8.99
N LYS A 139 16.98 6.90 9.10
CA LYS A 139 17.73 6.88 10.36
C LYS A 139 17.92 8.30 10.91
N ASN A 140 18.24 9.28 10.05
CA ASN A 140 18.38 10.68 10.43
C ASN A 140 17.09 11.30 10.97
N ALA A 141 15.92 10.80 10.51
CA ALA A 141 14.61 11.18 11.06
C ALA A 141 14.24 10.42 12.34
N GLY A 142 15.06 9.45 12.79
CA GLY A 142 14.77 8.62 13.96
C GLY A 142 13.81 7.45 13.69
N LEU A 143 13.60 7.08 12.44
CA LEU A 143 12.75 5.96 12.02
C LEU A 143 13.60 4.69 11.83
N LYS A 144 13.00 3.52 12.12
CA LYS A 144 13.57 2.21 11.80
C LYS A 144 13.32 1.88 10.32
N PRO A 145 14.35 1.79 9.46
CA PRO A 145 14.17 1.53 8.05
C PRO A 145 13.87 0.05 7.79
N ILE A 146 12.93 -0.20 6.89
CA ILE A 146 12.55 -1.52 6.38
C ILE A 146 12.60 -1.44 4.86
N ILE A 147 13.29 -2.39 4.20
CA ILE A 147 13.34 -2.44 2.74
C ILE A 147 12.25 -3.36 2.21
N ASN A 148 11.47 -2.87 1.25
CA ASN A 148 10.63 -3.72 0.42
C ASN A 148 11.47 -4.27 -0.74
N LEU A 149 11.74 -5.57 -0.71
CA LEU A 149 12.30 -6.30 -1.83
C LEU A 149 11.15 -6.77 -2.73
N ILE A 150 11.01 -6.11 -3.88
CA ILE A 150 9.85 -6.28 -4.74
C ILE A 150 10.01 -7.54 -5.60
N TYR A 151 8.99 -8.40 -5.56
CA TYR A 151 8.90 -9.62 -6.35
C TYR A 151 8.33 -9.37 -7.74
N THR A 152 8.87 -10.06 -8.73
CA THR A 152 8.32 -10.17 -10.07
C THR A 152 8.82 -11.48 -10.72
N VAL A 153 8.20 -11.87 -11.81
CA VAL A 153 8.56 -13.08 -12.58
C VAL A 153 9.27 -12.66 -13.88
N SER A 154 10.49 -13.12 -14.06
CA SER A 154 11.24 -12.98 -15.33
C SER A 154 12.45 -13.91 -15.31
N PRO A 155 13.14 -14.11 -16.45
CA PRO A 155 14.38 -14.89 -16.51
C PRO A 155 15.50 -14.37 -15.59
N ARG A 156 15.45 -13.08 -15.18
CA ARG A 156 16.44 -12.44 -14.31
C ARG A 156 16.16 -12.61 -12.82
N HIS A 157 14.90 -12.69 -12.44
CA HIS A 157 14.46 -12.66 -11.03
C HIS A 157 14.42 -14.08 -10.44
N THR A 158 15.63 -14.69 -10.35
CA THR A 158 15.84 -16.03 -9.81
C THR A 158 15.93 -16.05 -8.29
N ASP A 159 16.05 -17.23 -7.66
CA ASP A 159 16.27 -17.35 -6.22
C ASP A 159 17.60 -16.72 -5.79
N GLU A 160 18.65 -16.88 -6.61
CA GLU A 160 19.96 -16.25 -6.38
C GLU A 160 19.90 -14.73 -6.43
N TYR A 161 19.09 -14.17 -7.35
CA TYR A 161 18.82 -12.72 -7.41
C TYR A 161 18.23 -12.23 -6.09
N TYR A 162 17.15 -12.85 -5.61
CA TYR A 162 16.53 -12.44 -4.35
C TYR A 162 17.45 -12.64 -3.15
N ALA A 163 18.18 -13.76 -3.09
CA ALA A 163 19.17 -13.99 -2.04
C ALA A 163 20.28 -12.94 -2.04
N ALA A 164 20.77 -12.50 -3.21
CA ALA A 164 21.76 -11.45 -3.32
C ALA A 164 21.21 -10.10 -2.84
N LYS A 165 19.96 -9.77 -3.22
CA LYS A 165 19.28 -8.52 -2.78
C LYS A 165 19.01 -8.50 -1.27
N ILE A 166 18.66 -9.63 -0.66
CA ILE A 166 18.53 -9.77 0.81
C ILE A 166 19.85 -9.43 1.50
N ARG A 167 20.98 -9.99 1.03
CA ARG A 167 22.31 -9.65 1.60
C ARG A 167 22.64 -8.17 1.45
N GLN A 168 22.36 -7.57 0.28
CA GLN A 168 22.57 -6.14 0.03
C GLN A 168 21.72 -5.28 0.97
N ALA A 169 20.45 -5.63 1.17
CA ALA A 169 19.57 -4.91 2.06
C ALA A 169 20.04 -4.95 3.52
N PHE A 170 20.36 -6.13 4.04
CA PHE A 170 20.82 -6.25 5.42
C PHE A 170 22.23 -5.68 5.67
N ALA A 171 23.06 -5.56 4.63
CA ALA A 171 24.34 -4.85 4.73
C ALA A 171 24.17 -3.34 5.03
N LEU A 172 22.98 -2.77 4.82
CA LEU A 172 22.63 -1.38 5.15
C LEU A 172 22.15 -1.20 6.61
N ASP A 173 22.24 -2.25 7.42
CA ASP A 173 21.77 -2.23 8.82
C ASP A 173 20.32 -1.74 8.93
N VAL A 174 19.42 -2.41 8.20
CA VAL A 174 17.98 -2.18 8.26
C VAL A 174 17.32 -3.03 9.33
N TYR A 175 16.18 -2.56 9.84
CA TYR A 175 15.45 -3.26 10.89
C TYR A 175 14.88 -4.60 10.39
N ARG A 176 14.27 -4.61 9.19
CA ARG A 176 13.68 -5.80 8.54
C ARG A 176 13.74 -5.66 7.03
N VAL A 177 13.48 -6.76 6.34
CA VAL A 177 13.19 -6.77 4.90
C VAL A 177 11.81 -7.39 4.68
N ILE A 178 11.06 -6.84 3.74
CA ILE A 178 9.77 -7.39 3.31
C ILE A 178 9.93 -7.96 1.91
N PHE A 179 9.74 -9.27 1.76
CA PHE A 179 9.59 -9.89 0.45
C PHE A 179 8.19 -9.56 -0.05
N LYS A 180 8.11 -8.61 -0.99
CA LYS A 180 6.85 -7.98 -1.39
C LYS A 180 6.43 -8.38 -2.79
N ASP A 181 5.29 -9.04 -2.90
CA ASP A 181 4.58 -9.37 -4.14
C ASP A 181 3.35 -8.46 -4.33
N PRO A 182 3.53 -7.25 -4.85
CA PRO A 182 2.41 -6.31 -5.03
C PRO A 182 1.53 -6.66 -6.24
N GLY A 183 2.01 -7.54 -7.12
CA GLY A 183 1.24 -8.05 -8.25
C GLY A 183 0.32 -9.22 -7.89
N GLY A 184 0.55 -9.87 -6.73
CA GLY A 184 -0.14 -11.11 -6.36
C GLY A 184 0.16 -12.26 -7.31
N ILE A 185 1.35 -12.26 -7.91
CA ILE A 185 1.81 -13.26 -8.90
C ILE A 185 2.74 -14.32 -8.32
N LEU A 186 2.97 -14.31 -7.00
CA LEU A 186 3.66 -15.38 -6.32
C LEU A 186 2.82 -16.67 -6.39
N THR A 187 3.43 -17.80 -6.71
CA THR A 187 2.77 -19.11 -6.71
C THR A 187 3.24 -19.95 -5.53
N PRO A 188 2.48 -20.98 -5.12
CA PRO A 188 2.93 -21.92 -4.10
C PRO A 188 4.27 -22.60 -4.42
N GLU A 189 4.46 -23.00 -5.68
CA GLU A 189 5.72 -23.61 -6.15
C GLU A 189 6.88 -22.64 -6.01
N ARG A 190 6.67 -21.39 -6.44
CA ARG A 190 7.70 -20.35 -6.35
C ARG A 190 8.00 -19.95 -4.91
N THR A 191 6.99 -19.97 -4.04
CA THR A 191 7.16 -19.72 -2.60
C THR A 191 8.08 -20.78 -1.97
N ARG A 192 7.89 -22.07 -2.32
CA ARG A 192 8.70 -23.18 -1.79
C ARG A 192 10.18 -23.11 -2.18
N THR A 193 10.53 -22.43 -3.27
CA THR A 193 11.94 -22.26 -3.68
C THR A 193 12.53 -20.93 -3.22
N ALA A 194 11.81 -19.82 -3.42
CA ALA A 194 12.29 -18.48 -3.12
C ALA A 194 12.45 -18.24 -1.62
N VAL A 195 11.46 -18.65 -0.80
CA VAL A 195 11.49 -18.39 0.66
C VAL A 195 12.67 -19.04 1.37
N PRO A 196 12.99 -20.33 1.16
CA PRO A 196 14.20 -20.91 1.75
C PRO A 196 15.50 -20.22 1.31
N ALA A 197 15.62 -19.80 0.05
CA ALA A 197 16.79 -19.08 -0.44
C ALA A 197 16.93 -17.70 0.23
N ILE A 198 15.83 -16.99 0.40
CA ILE A 198 15.73 -15.71 1.08
C ILE A 198 16.12 -15.85 2.55
N LEU A 199 15.52 -16.79 3.29
CA LEU A 199 15.80 -17.02 4.70
C LEU A 199 17.25 -17.44 4.95
N LYS A 200 17.79 -18.30 4.09
CA LYS A 200 19.21 -18.67 4.14
C LYS A 200 20.13 -17.45 3.96
N ALA A 201 19.77 -16.54 3.07
CA ALA A 201 20.52 -15.31 2.83
C ALA A 201 20.37 -14.27 3.96
N ALA A 202 19.22 -14.28 4.64
CA ALA A 202 18.93 -13.38 5.76
C ALA A 202 19.60 -13.81 7.07
N GLY A 203 19.90 -15.11 7.24
CA GLY A 203 20.45 -15.67 8.48
C GLY A 203 19.45 -15.55 9.64
N ASP A 204 19.85 -14.87 10.70
CA ASP A 204 19.02 -14.62 11.90
C ASP A 204 18.11 -13.38 11.79
N LYS A 205 18.17 -12.67 10.65
CA LYS A 205 17.41 -11.44 10.44
C LYS A 205 15.98 -11.73 10.00
N THR A 206 15.04 -10.89 10.45
CA THR A 206 13.63 -11.04 10.14
C THR A 206 13.29 -10.62 8.72
N VAL A 207 12.63 -11.50 7.99
CA VAL A 207 12.00 -11.20 6.69
C VAL A 207 10.49 -11.43 6.81
N GLU A 208 9.70 -10.48 6.33
CA GLU A 208 8.24 -10.55 6.28
C GLU A 208 7.78 -10.93 4.86
N LEU A 209 6.68 -11.66 4.74
CA LEU A 209 5.97 -11.82 3.48
C LEU A 209 4.84 -10.81 3.35
N HIS A 210 4.81 -10.12 2.22
CA HIS A 210 3.69 -9.29 1.79
C HIS A 210 3.27 -9.73 0.38
N THR A 211 2.11 -10.31 0.22
CA THR A 211 1.58 -10.70 -1.09
C THR A 211 0.15 -10.21 -1.27
N HIS A 212 -0.22 -9.88 -2.50
CA HIS A 212 -1.59 -9.55 -2.85
C HIS A 212 -2.37 -10.79 -3.30
N CYS A 213 -3.69 -10.68 -3.37
CA CYS A 213 -4.58 -11.79 -3.71
C CYS A 213 -5.12 -11.74 -5.15
N THR A 214 -4.52 -10.94 -6.03
CA THR A 214 -5.03 -10.67 -7.39
C THR A 214 -5.25 -11.91 -8.24
N THR A 215 -4.46 -12.96 -8.02
CA THR A 215 -4.57 -14.26 -8.71
C THR A 215 -5.33 -15.33 -7.93
N GLY A 216 -5.83 -15.01 -6.72
CA GLY A 216 -6.49 -15.97 -5.84
C GLY A 216 -5.56 -16.79 -4.96
N LEU A 217 -4.23 -16.69 -5.13
CA LEU A 217 -3.25 -17.55 -4.46
C LEU A 217 -2.63 -16.96 -3.17
N GLY A 218 -2.91 -15.70 -2.83
CA GLY A 218 -2.21 -14.99 -1.75
C GLY A 218 -2.24 -15.73 -0.41
N THR A 219 -3.40 -16.20 0.06
CA THR A 219 -3.50 -16.96 1.31
C THR A 219 -2.68 -18.26 1.25
N LEU A 220 -2.73 -19.00 0.14
CA LEU A 220 -1.97 -20.23 -0.01
C LEU A 220 -0.46 -19.97 -0.01
N CYS A 221 0.01 -18.91 -0.67
CA CYS A 221 1.41 -18.50 -0.64
C CYS A 221 1.87 -18.12 0.79
N CYS A 222 1.03 -17.45 1.60
CA CYS A 222 1.33 -17.21 3.01
C CYS A 222 1.54 -18.51 3.78
N LEU A 223 0.68 -19.51 3.59
CA LEU A 223 0.79 -20.81 4.28
C LEU A 223 2.04 -21.59 3.83
N GLU A 224 2.39 -21.57 2.55
CA GLU A 224 3.62 -22.19 2.06
C GLU A 224 4.87 -21.45 2.59
N ALA A 225 4.82 -20.12 2.72
CA ALA A 225 5.91 -19.36 3.33
C ALA A 225 6.09 -19.68 4.82
N ILE A 226 4.99 -19.80 5.58
CA ILE A 226 5.00 -20.22 6.99
C ILE A 226 5.63 -21.61 7.13
N LYS A 227 5.23 -22.59 6.29
CA LYS A 227 5.83 -23.93 6.25
C LYS A 227 7.34 -23.91 5.95
N ALA A 228 7.78 -22.95 5.15
CA ALA A 228 9.18 -22.76 4.79
C ALA A 228 9.98 -21.98 5.86
N GLY A 229 9.33 -21.53 6.95
CA GLY A 229 9.97 -20.83 8.07
C GLY A 229 9.85 -19.30 8.06
N MET A 230 9.15 -18.71 7.10
CA MET A 230 8.87 -17.25 7.08
C MET A 230 7.60 -16.97 7.91
N THR A 231 7.80 -16.66 9.17
CA THR A 231 6.71 -16.58 10.16
C THR A 231 6.11 -15.19 10.37
N HIS A 232 6.56 -14.20 9.62
CA HIS A 232 6.08 -12.82 9.70
C HIS A 232 5.27 -12.47 8.45
N ILE A 233 3.95 -12.27 8.59
CA ILE A 233 3.01 -12.17 7.48
C ILE A 233 2.26 -10.85 7.52
N ASN A 234 2.27 -10.12 6.40
CA ASN A 234 1.43 -8.95 6.23
C ASN A 234 0.01 -9.38 5.81
N ALA A 235 -0.99 -8.92 6.53
CA ALA A 235 -2.39 -9.26 6.29
C ALA A 235 -3.31 -8.07 6.57
N ALA A 236 -4.55 -8.15 6.12
CA ALA A 236 -5.54 -7.10 6.32
C ALA A 236 -6.85 -7.69 6.89
N ILE A 237 -7.71 -6.82 7.45
CA ILE A 237 -9.06 -7.22 7.85
C ILE A 237 -10.09 -6.91 6.75
N PRO A 238 -11.11 -7.77 6.54
CA PRO A 238 -12.24 -7.41 5.69
C PRO A 238 -12.94 -6.13 6.18
N PRO A 239 -13.47 -5.27 5.30
CA PRO A 239 -13.64 -5.45 3.86
C PRO A 239 -12.41 -5.09 3.01
N LEU A 240 -11.28 -4.73 3.63
CA LEU A 240 -10.05 -4.25 2.99
C LEU A 240 -9.00 -5.36 2.82
N ALA A 241 -9.42 -6.62 2.84
CA ALA A 241 -8.61 -7.81 2.60
C ALA A 241 -9.07 -8.55 1.35
N ASP A 242 -8.21 -9.40 0.81
CA ASP A 242 -8.42 -10.18 -0.40
C ASP A 242 -8.62 -9.34 -1.68
N GLY A 243 -9.03 -9.93 -2.78
CA GLY A 243 -9.12 -9.23 -4.07
C GLY A 243 -7.77 -8.69 -4.52
N SER A 244 -7.70 -7.37 -4.76
CA SER A 244 -6.44 -6.68 -5.08
C SER A 244 -5.59 -6.32 -3.85
N GLY A 245 -6.05 -6.61 -2.63
CA GLY A 245 -5.33 -6.36 -1.38
C GLY A 245 -4.58 -7.57 -0.85
N ASN A 246 -4.08 -7.44 0.39
CA ASN A 246 -3.42 -8.54 1.09
C ASN A 246 -4.44 -9.59 1.58
N PRO A 247 -4.00 -10.82 1.89
CA PRO A 247 -4.86 -11.87 2.42
C PRO A 247 -5.59 -11.47 3.71
N SER A 248 -6.80 -12.00 3.87
CA SER A 248 -7.54 -11.86 5.11
C SER A 248 -6.79 -12.50 6.28
N ILE A 249 -6.55 -11.72 7.34
CA ILE A 249 -5.94 -12.20 8.58
C ILE A 249 -6.69 -13.41 9.16
N PHE A 250 -8.04 -13.41 9.07
CA PHE A 250 -8.85 -14.51 9.56
C PHE A 250 -8.56 -15.81 8.82
N ASN A 251 -8.41 -15.74 7.49
CA ASN A 251 -8.09 -16.93 6.68
C ASN A 251 -6.67 -17.43 6.96
N VAL A 252 -5.69 -16.54 7.02
CA VAL A 252 -4.30 -16.95 7.28
C VAL A 252 -4.15 -17.51 8.69
N ALA A 253 -4.66 -16.84 9.71
CA ALA A 253 -4.54 -17.26 11.11
C ALA A 253 -5.25 -18.59 11.39
N MET A 254 -6.48 -18.76 10.86
CA MET A 254 -7.21 -20.02 11.01
C MET A 254 -6.47 -21.20 10.38
N ASN A 255 -6.01 -21.03 9.12
CA ASN A 255 -5.31 -22.10 8.42
C ASN A 255 -3.92 -22.39 9.01
N ALA A 256 -3.20 -21.36 9.50
CA ALA A 256 -1.94 -21.57 10.22
C ALA A 256 -2.15 -22.44 11.49
N ARG A 257 -3.19 -22.15 12.27
CA ARG A 257 -3.55 -23.00 13.44
C ARG A 257 -3.91 -24.44 13.03
N ALA A 258 -4.69 -24.60 11.94
CA ALA A 258 -5.04 -25.93 11.43
C ALA A 258 -3.80 -26.72 10.96
N LEU A 259 -2.71 -26.04 10.58
CA LEU A 259 -1.43 -26.62 10.22
C LEU A 259 -0.49 -26.84 11.44
N GLY A 260 -0.93 -26.56 12.66
CA GLY A 260 -0.16 -26.76 13.90
C GLY A 260 0.75 -25.59 14.28
N TYR A 261 0.55 -24.40 13.73
CA TYR A 261 1.26 -23.19 14.13
C TYR A 261 0.46 -22.38 15.16
N LYS A 262 1.16 -21.60 15.97
CA LYS A 262 0.54 -20.66 16.91
C LYS A 262 0.41 -19.28 16.28
N ALA A 263 -0.76 -18.92 15.79
CA ALA A 263 -1.03 -17.59 15.28
C ALA A 263 -1.12 -16.58 16.44
N MET A 264 -0.17 -15.64 16.48
CA MET A 264 -0.02 -14.64 17.53
C MET A 264 -0.92 -13.42 17.28
N ILE A 265 -2.23 -13.67 17.23
CA ILE A 265 -3.25 -12.65 16.94
C ILE A 265 -4.54 -12.97 17.70
N ASP A 266 -5.17 -11.96 18.29
CA ASP A 266 -6.53 -12.01 18.82
C ASP A 266 -7.51 -11.51 17.77
N GLU A 267 -8.40 -12.39 17.29
CA GLU A 267 -9.38 -12.06 16.28
C GLU A 267 -10.64 -11.36 16.84
N ALA A 268 -10.89 -11.43 18.15
CA ALA A 268 -12.11 -10.88 18.73
C ALA A 268 -12.24 -9.36 18.50
N PRO A 269 -11.23 -8.51 18.80
CA PRO A 269 -11.28 -7.09 18.48
C PRO A 269 -11.30 -6.84 16.97
N LEU A 270 -10.60 -7.65 16.17
CA LEU A 270 -10.58 -7.51 14.72
C LEU A 270 -11.94 -7.73 14.06
N ARG A 271 -12.76 -8.64 14.60
CA ARG A 271 -14.13 -8.85 14.13
C ARG A 271 -15.01 -7.62 14.34
N GLN A 272 -14.79 -6.84 15.41
CA GLN A 272 -15.51 -5.59 15.66
C GLN A 272 -15.06 -4.51 14.66
N ALA A 273 -13.75 -4.35 14.45
CA ALA A 273 -13.20 -3.43 13.46
C ALA A 273 -13.69 -3.76 12.04
N SER A 274 -13.67 -5.04 11.66
CA SER A 274 -14.14 -5.53 10.36
C SER A 274 -15.64 -5.26 10.16
N LYS A 275 -16.47 -5.49 11.19
CA LYS A 275 -17.90 -5.20 11.16
C LYS A 275 -18.16 -3.71 10.93
N PHE A 276 -17.41 -2.85 11.64
CA PHE A 276 -17.52 -1.41 11.49
C PHE A 276 -17.13 -0.96 10.06
N LEU A 277 -15.95 -1.34 9.58
CA LEU A 277 -15.50 -0.99 8.24
C LEU A 277 -16.45 -1.52 7.14
N THR A 278 -17.01 -2.72 7.31
CA THR A 278 -17.99 -3.29 6.37
C THR A 278 -19.28 -2.45 6.33
N ALA A 279 -19.72 -1.94 7.47
CA ALA A 279 -20.89 -1.04 7.50
C ALA A 279 -20.58 0.30 6.81
N CYS A 280 -19.39 0.87 7.04
CA CYS A 280 -18.93 2.06 6.33
C CYS A 280 -18.85 1.82 4.81
N ALA A 281 -18.28 0.69 4.39
CA ALA A 281 -18.17 0.33 2.98
C ALA A 281 -19.54 0.28 2.29
N LYS A 282 -20.54 -0.34 2.93
CA LYS A 282 -21.91 -0.39 2.43
C LYS A 282 -22.55 1.00 2.36
N GLN A 283 -22.32 1.85 3.36
CA GLN A 283 -22.86 3.21 3.43
C GLN A 283 -22.28 4.12 2.34
N GLU A 284 -21.00 3.95 2.02
CA GLU A 284 -20.27 4.75 1.02
C GLU A 284 -20.22 4.09 -0.37
N ASN A 285 -20.87 2.92 -0.55
CA ASN A 285 -20.79 2.13 -1.79
C ASN A 285 -19.34 1.81 -2.20
N LEU A 286 -18.50 1.47 -1.21
CA LEU A 286 -17.11 1.08 -1.42
C LEU A 286 -17.00 -0.44 -1.63
N ALA A 287 -15.96 -0.87 -2.30
CA ALA A 287 -15.70 -2.27 -2.58
C ALA A 287 -15.53 -3.10 -1.28
N ILE A 288 -16.02 -4.32 -1.31
CA ILE A 288 -15.75 -5.34 -0.29
C ILE A 288 -14.87 -6.39 -0.93
N GLY A 289 -13.64 -6.53 -0.43
CA GLY A 289 -12.67 -7.48 -0.93
C GLY A 289 -13.18 -8.92 -0.80
N LYS A 290 -12.92 -9.71 -1.84
CA LYS A 290 -13.27 -11.13 -1.92
C LYS A 290 -12.11 -11.86 -2.57
N ALA A 291 -11.86 -13.10 -2.16
CA ALA A 291 -10.91 -13.95 -2.86
C ALA A 291 -11.36 -14.14 -4.32
N PRO A 292 -10.54 -13.73 -5.31
CA PRO A 292 -10.88 -13.93 -6.70
C PRO A 292 -10.65 -15.41 -7.10
N GLU A 293 -11.20 -15.80 -8.23
CA GLU A 293 -10.80 -17.04 -8.90
C GLU A 293 -9.37 -16.92 -9.42
N TYR A 294 -8.72 -18.06 -9.61
CA TYR A 294 -7.38 -18.13 -10.19
C TYR A 294 -7.36 -17.58 -11.62
N ASP A 295 -6.51 -16.58 -11.86
CA ASP A 295 -6.36 -15.93 -13.16
C ASP A 295 -4.93 -16.15 -13.71
N TYR A 296 -4.80 -17.10 -14.65
CA TYR A 296 -3.53 -17.41 -15.30
C TYR A 296 -3.05 -16.30 -16.26
N ALA A 297 -3.96 -15.51 -16.83
CA ALA A 297 -3.60 -14.48 -17.82
C ALA A 297 -2.64 -13.43 -17.23
N GLN A 298 -2.73 -13.18 -15.93
CA GLN A 298 -1.83 -12.25 -15.22
C GLN A 298 -0.36 -12.69 -15.26
N TYR A 299 -0.07 -13.97 -15.41
CA TYR A 299 1.32 -14.45 -15.53
C TYR A 299 1.90 -14.24 -16.94
N VAL A 300 1.06 -14.11 -17.96
CA VAL A 300 1.48 -13.92 -19.34
C VAL A 300 1.98 -12.50 -19.59
N HIS A 301 1.15 -11.50 -19.35
CA HIS A 301 1.49 -10.10 -19.61
C HIS A 301 1.97 -9.34 -18.37
N GLN A 302 1.68 -9.84 -17.16
CA GLN A 302 1.97 -9.23 -15.85
C GLN A 302 1.48 -7.77 -15.70
N ILE A 303 0.48 -7.38 -16.49
CA ILE A 303 -0.16 -6.08 -16.38
C ILE A 303 -1.27 -6.19 -15.33
N PRO A 304 -1.25 -5.38 -14.25
CA PRO A 304 -2.31 -5.39 -13.24
C PRO A 304 -3.68 -5.11 -13.85
N GLY A 305 -4.74 -5.79 -13.37
CA GLY A 305 -6.09 -5.68 -13.93
C GLY A 305 -6.63 -4.25 -14.01
N GLY A 306 -6.31 -3.40 -13.03
CA GLY A 306 -6.65 -1.97 -13.07
C GLY A 306 -5.97 -1.22 -14.22
N MET A 307 -4.78 -1.67 -14.65
CA MET A 307 -4.11 -1.11 -15.81
C MET A 307 -4.73 -1.56 -17.14
N ILE A 308 -5.18 -2.82 -17.22
CA ILE A 308 -5.88 -3.31 -18.43
C ILE A 308 -7.13 -2.47 -18.66
N SER A 309 -7.90 -2.18 -17.63
CA SER A 309 -9.06 -1.30 -17.70
C SER A 309 -8.69 0.11 -18.17
N ASN A 310 -7.58 0.65 -17.67
CA ASN A 310 -7.08 1.97 -18.09
C ASN A 310 -6.60 1.96 -19.56
N LEU A 311 -5.85 0.94 -19.98
CA LEU A 311 -5.42 0.78 -21.37
C LEU A 311 -6.63 0.66 -22.31
N ARG A 312 -7.63 -0.13 -21.96
CA ARG A 312 -8.87 -0.23 -22.72
C ARG A 312 -9.56 1.13 -22.86
N TYR A 313 -9.69 1.85 -21.76
CA TYR A 313 -10.27 3.19 -21.77
C TYR A 313 -9.47 4.16 -22.67
N GLN A 314 -8.14 4.16 -22.59
CA GLN A 314 -7.29 5.01 -23.41
C GLN A 314 -7.39 4.65 -24.90
N LEU A 315 -7.36 3.37 -25.25
CA LEU A 315 -7.53 2.90 -26.63
C LEU A 315 -8.92 3.25 -27.18
N ASN A 316 -9.96 3.11 -26.36
CA ASN A 316 -11.33 3.50 -26.74
C ASN A 316 -11.42 4.99 -27.07
N ARG A 317 -10.82 5.86 -26.25
CA ARG A 317 -10.80 7.32 -26.49
C ARG A 317 -10.22 7.72 -27.85
N VAL A 318 -9.34 6.92 -28.42
CA VAL A 318 -8.75 7.13 -29.75
C VAL A 318 -9.33 6.22 -30.83
N GLY A 319 -10.45 5.51 -30.54
CA GLY A 319 -11.11 4.62 -31.49
C GLY A 319 -10.35 3.33 -31.80
N MET A 320 -9.41 2.92 -30.96
CA MET A 320 -8.51 1.79 -31.19
C MET A 320 -8.73 0.64 -30.17
N GLU A 321 -9.91 0.49 -29.59
CA GLU A 321 -10.18 -0.57 -28.60
C GLU A 321 -9.90 -1.97 -29.14
N HIS A 322 -10.14 -2.20 -30.43
CA HIS A 322 -9.84 -3.44 -31.15
C HIS A 322 -8.35 -3.86 -31.10
N LYS A 323 -7.46 -2.95 -30.73
CA LYS A 323 -6.02 -3.22 -30.59
C LYS A 323 -5.61 -3.64 -29.17
N LEU A 324 -6.56 -3.87 -28.26
CA LEU A 324 -6.22 -4.22 -26.88
C LEU A 324 -5.39 -5.50 -26.78
N ASP A 325 -5.82 -6.57 -27.46
CA ASP A 325 -5.11 -7.87 -27.44
C ASP A 325 -3.70 -7.73 -28.02
N GLN A 326 -3.57 -7.04 -29.16
CA GLN A 326 -2.26 -6.74 -29.75
C GLN A 326 -1.39 -5.90 -28.79
N THR A 327 -1.98 -4.97 -28.05
CA THR A 327 -1.26 -4.16 -27.04
C THR A 327 -0.78 -5.02 -25.88
N LEU A 328 -1.55 -6.00 -25.43
CA LEU A 328 -1.16 -6.90 -24.34
C LEU A 328 -0.02 -7.84 -24.77
N GLU A 329 -0.06 -8.35 -26.00
CA GLU A 329 1.04 -9.14 -26.58
C GLU A 329 2.32 -8.29 -26.71
N GLU A 330 2.18 -7.06 -27.24
CA GLU A 330 3.29 -6.12 -27.38
C GLU A 330 3.87 -5.71 -26.03
N ALA A 331 3.06 -5.64 -24.95
CA ALA A 331 3.52 -5.33 -23.61
C ALA A 331 4.52 -6.37 -23.07
N ALA A 332 4.33 -7.65 -23.38
CA ALA A 332 5.29 -8.69 -23.02
C ALA A 332 6.66 -8.47 -23.72
N GLN A 333 6.65 -8.07 -25.00
CA GLN A 333 7.87 -7.77 -25.74
C GLN A 333 8.53 -6.48 -25.24
N VAL A 334 7.77 -5.39 -25.04
CA VAL A 334 8.29 -4.12 -24.50
C VAL A 334 8.91 -4.35 -23.13
N ARG A 335 8.28 -5.19 -22.29
CA ARG A 335 8.83 -5.55 -20.99
C ARG A 335 10.19 -6.27 -21.11
N ALA A 336 10.32 -7.19 -22.05
CA ALA A 336 11.59 -7.87 -22.30
C ALA A 336 12.66 -6.87 -22.80
N ASP A 337 12.30 -6.04 -23.78
CA ASP A 337 13.18 -5.02 -24.33
C ASP A 337 13.65 -4.00 -23.27
N PHE A 338 12.81 -3.71 -22.28
CA PHE A 338 13.13 -2.82 -21.15
C PHE A 338 13.92 -3.53 -20.02
N GLY A 339 14.42 -4.75 -20.23
CA GLY A 339 15.20 -5.49 -19.23
C GLY A 339 14.36 -6.04 -18.07
N TYR A 340 13.11 -6.35 -18.33
CA TYR A 340 12.16 -6.93 -17.37
C TYR A 340 11.90 -6.05 -16.14
N PRO A 341 11.40 -4.81 -16.30
CA PRO A 341 10.98 -4.01 -15.17
C PRO A 341 9.93 -4.72 -14.33
N ILE A 342 9.89 -4.40 -13.07
CA ILE A 342 8.87 -4.88 -12.14
C ILE A 342 7.55 -4.20 -12.50
N MET A 343 6.50 -5.01 -12.74
CA MET A 343 5.22 -4.52 -13.27
C MET A 343 4.31 -3.92 -12.20
N VAL A 344 4.82 -2.89 -11.52
CA VAL A 344 4.07 -2.02 -10.59
C VAL A 344 4.23 -0.56 -10.99
N THR A 345 3.33 0.29 -10.53
CA THR A 345 3.40 1.74 -10.81
C THR A 345 4.72 2.36 -10.31
N PRO A 346 5.42 3.18 -11.11
CA PRO A 346 5.03 3.69 -12.43
C PRO A 346 5.46 2.80 -13.61
N LEU A 347 6.35 1.81 -13.42
CA LEU A 347 7.01 1.06 -14.50
C LEU A 347 6.02 0.28 -15.36
N SER A 348 5.00 -0.31 -14.76
CA SER A 348 3.94 -1.00 -15.49
C SER A 348 3.21 -0.07 -16.46
N GLN A 349 3.05 1.21 -16.11
CA GLN A 349 2.43 2.20 -16.99
C GLN A 349 3.36 2.61 -18.14
N PHE A 350 4.67 2.69 -17.91
CA PHE A 350 5.63 2.96 -18.98
C PHE A 350 5.60 1.83 -20.01
N VAL A 351 5.63 0.58 -19.56
CA VAL A 351 5.52 -0.60 -20.44
C VAL A 351 4.20 -0.60 -21.20
N GLY A 352 3.08 -0.44 -20.51
CA GLY A 352 1.75 -0.46 -21.12
C GLY A 352 1.53 0.67 -22.13
N SER A 353 1.94 1.89 -21.79
CA SER A 353 1.83 3.06 -22.70
C SER A 353 2.71 2.89 -23.94
N GLN A 354 3.94 2.41 -23.77
CA GLN A 354 4.81 2.17 -24.90
C GLN A 354 4.30 1.04 -25.80
N ALA A 355 3.76 -0.03 -25.22
CA ALA A 355 3.13 -1.12 -25.97
C ALA A 355 1.94 -0.62 -26.80
N ALA A 356 1.07 0.22 -26.21
CA ALA A 356 -0.04 0.83 -26.92
C ALA A 356 0.43 1.70 -28.09
N ILE A 357 1.45 2.53 -27.86
CA ILE A 357 2.05 3.36 -28.92
C ILE A 357 2.60 2.48 -30.04
N ASN A 358 3.37 1.44 -29.74
CA ASN A 358 3.92 0.52 -30.73
C ASN A 358 2.81 -0.15 -31.55
N ALA A 359 1.75 -0.64 -30.89
CA ALA A 359 0.61 -1.28 -31.55
C ALA A 359 -0.19 -0.33 -32.44
N ILE A 360 -0.34 0.94 -32.04
CA ILE A 360 -1.05 1.96 -32.83
C ILE A 360 -0.21 2.39 -34.05
N VAL A 361 1.07 2.69 -33.84
CA VAL A 361 1.98 3.21 -34.88
C VAL A 361 2.43 2.12 -35.85
N GLY A 362 2.48 0.86 -35.40
CA GLY A 362 2.93 -0.30 -36.25
C GLY A 362 4.44 -0.38 -36.46
N ASP A 363 5.23 0.53 -35.86
CA ASP A 363 6.69 0.55 -35.91
C ASP A 363 7.22 0.77 -34.48
N ARG A 364 7.89 -0.26 -33.93
CA ARG A 364 8.38 -0.29 -32.54
C ARG A 364 9.36 0.83 -32.27
N TYR A 365 9.05 1.59 -31.22
CA TYR A 365 9.88 2.68 -30.72
C TYR A 365 10.10 3.83 -31.74
N LYS A 366 9.25 3.94 -32.76
CA LYS A 366 9.23 5.12 -33.63
C LYS A 366 8.78 6.35 -32.87
N GLN A 367 7.78 6.18 -32.00
CA GLN A 367 7.36 7.18 -31.03
C GLN A 367 7.58 6.64 -29.60
N VAL A 368 8.07 7.49 -28.71
CA VAL A 368 8.30 7.17 -27.30
C VAL A 368 7.87 8.32 -26.42
N THR A 369 7.46 7.99 -25.18
CA THR A 369 7.13 9.00 -24.18
C THR A 369 8.37 9.55 -23.48
N ASP A 370 8.27 10.72 -22.84
CA ASP A 370 9.33 11.25 -21.97
C ASP A 370 9.69 10.24 -20.87
N GLN A 371 8.69 9.59 -20.28
CA GLN A 371 8.90 8.57 -19.24
C GLN A 371 9.69 7.35 -19.73
N THR A 372 9.47 6.94 -20.97
CA THR A 372 10.26 5.88 -21.62
C THR A 372 11.72 6.30 -21.77
N ILE A 373 11.98 7.56 -22.15
CA ILE A 373 13.33 8.11 -22.24
C ILE A 373 13.98 8.19 -20.84
N GLU A 374 13.27 8.71 -19.86
CA GLU A 374 13.73 8.80 -18.47
C GLU A 374 14.06 7.43 -17.89
N TYR A 375 13.24 6.40 -18.20
CA TYR A 375 13.52 5.02 -17.82
C TYR A 375 14.82 4.51 -18.45
N ALA A 376 15.00 4.71 -19.75
CA ALA A 376 16.21 4.29 -20.48
C ALA A 376 17.49 5.00 -19.96
N MET A 377 17.36 6.22 -19.41
CA MET A 377 18.42 6.94 -18.70
C MET A 377 18.71 6.40 -17.29
N GLY A 378 17.83 5.55 -16.74
CA GLY A 378 17.97 5.02 -15.39
C GLY A 378 17.42 5.95 -14.28
N ILE A 379 16.65 6.97 -14.63
CA ILE A 379 16.01 7.89 -13.67
C ILE A 379 14.97 7.14 -12.81
N TRP A 380 14.34 6.12 -13.38
CA TRP A 380 13.35 5.26 -12.72
C TRP A 380 13.91 3.87 -12.36
N GLY A 381 15.10 3.86 -11.76
CA GLY A 381 15.82 2.65 -11.38
C GLY A 381 16.89 2.24 -12.40
N LYS A 382 18.14 2.23 -11.97
CA LYS A 382 19.28 1.95 -12.86
C LYS A 382 19.32 0.50 -13.30
N GLU A 383 18.98 -0.42 -12.42
CA GLU A 383 19.05 -1.86 -12.69
C GLU A 383 18.26 -2.25 -13.95
N GLY A 384 16.99 -1.82 -14.07
CA GLY A 384 16.19 -2.09 -15.26
C GLY A 384 16.82 -1.52 -16.53
N ALA A 385 17.24 -0.26 -16.48
CA ALA A 385 17.87 0.43 -17.60
C ALA A 385 19.21 -0.18 -18.04
N GLU A 386 19.98 -0.79 -17.14
CA GLU A 386 21.24 -1.50 -17.46
C GLU A 386 20.98 -2.78 -18.26
N PHE A 387 19.84 -3.42 -18.05
CA PHE A 387 19.48 -4.67 -18.73
C PHE A 387 18.54 -4.49 -19.91
N MET A 388 18.26 -3.26 -20.33
CA MET A 388 17.53 -3.00 -21.58
C MET A 388 18.27 -3.60 -22.79
N ASP A 389 17.49 -4.02 -23.78
CA ASP A 389 18.07 -4.34 -25.09
C ASP A 389 18.87 -3.14 -25.61
N LYS A 390 20.13 -3.40 -26.00
CA LYS A 390 21.08 -2.33 -26.35
C LYS A 390 20.62 -1.51 -27.57
N ASN A 391 20.02 -2.18 -28.56
CA ASN A 391 19.55 -1.52 -29.79
C ASN A 391 18.32 -0.68 -29.49
N VAL A 392 17.38 -1.21 -28.68
CA VAL A 392 16.19 -0.47 -28.25
C VAL A 392 16.59 0.74 -27.39
N LYS A 393 17.50 0.55 -26.44
CA LYS A 393 18.02 1.66 -25.62
C LYS A 393 18.68 2.75 -26.47
N ALA A 394 19.52 2.36 -27.44
CA ALA A 394 20.14 3.31 -28.37
C ALA A 394 19.07 4.05 -29.20
N LYS A 395 18.10 3.33 -29.77
CA LYS A 395 16.99 3.91 -30.54
C LYS A 395 16.15 4.90 -29.71
N ILE A 396 16.01 4.67 -28.40
CA ILE A 396 15.29 5.56 -27.48
C ILE A 396 16.14 6.80 -27.13
N LEU A 397 17.44 6.63 -26.87
CA LEU A 397 18.31 7.71 -26.40
C LEU A 397 18.92 8.56 -27.52
N ASP A 398 19.01 8.03 -28.76
CA ASP A 398 19.52 8.77 -29.91
C ASP A 398 18.44 9.68 -30.52
N ARG A 399 17.91 10.60 -29.71
CA ARG A 399 16.86 11.55 -30.06
C ARG A 399 17.16 12.92 -29.47
N PRO A 400 16.79 14.02 -30.20
CA PRO A 400 16.90 15.35 -29.64
C PRO A 400 16.21 15.50 -28.29
N ARG A 401 15.02 14.90 -28.15
CA ARG A 401 14.25 14.94 -26.88
C ARG A 401 14.98 14.30 -25.69
N ALA A 402 15.80 13.29 -25.93
CA ALA A 402 16.59 12.68 -24.87
C ALA A 402 17.67 13.63 -24.33
N LYS A 403 18.29 14.43 -25.21
CA LYS A 403 19.24 15.47 -24.80
C LYS A 403 18.58 16.53 -23.93
N GLU A 404 17.39 17.02 -24.35
CA GLU A 404 16.61 17.98 -23.59
C GLU A 404 16.22 17.46 -22.19
N ILE A 405 15.87 16.15 -22.09
CA ILE A 405 15.53 15.53 -20.81
C ILE A 405 16.77 15.37 -19.92
N ALA A 406 17.93 15.01 -20.51
CA ALA A 406 19.20 14.90 -19.78
C ALA A 406 19.67 16.22 -19.17
N GLU A 407 19.32 17.35 -19.82
CA GLU A 407 19.64 18.71 -19.35
C GLU A 407 18.66 19.25 -18.31
N ARG A 408 17.53 18.54 -18.04
CA ARG A 408 16.57 18.98 -17.02
C ARG A 408 17.20 18.94 -15.63
N PRO A 409 17.11 20.02 -14.85
CA PRO A 409 17.64 20.02 -13.50
C PRO A 409 16.88 19.02 -12.63
N HIS A 410 17.62 18.22 -11.87
CA HIS A 410 17.01 17.45 -10.79
C HIS A 410 16.53 18.41 -9.70
N PRO A 411 15.41 18.10 -9.01
CA PRO A 411 14.96 18.92 -7.88
C PRO A 411 16.01 18.83 -6.74
N THR A 412 16.69 19.94 -6.51
CA THR A 412 17.75 20.07 -5.48
C THR A 412 17.39 21.11 -4.42
N ASP A 413 16.11 21.53 -4.37
CA ASP A 413 15.64 22.51 -3.41
C ASP A 413 16.07 22.12 -1.99
N SER A 414 16.76 23.01 -1.30
CA SER A 414 17.02 22.88 0.13
C SER A 414 15.75 23.09 0.96
N LEU A 415 15.76 22.73 2.23
CA LEU A 415 14.63 23.04 3.12
C LEU A 415 14.34 24.55 3.16
N GLN A 416 15.38 25.39 3.06
CA GLN A 416 15.22 26.83 3.03
C GLN A 416 14.52 27.30 1.74
N ASP A 417 14.84 26.68 0.58
CA ASP A 417 14.17 26.99 -0.69
C ASP A 417 12.71 26.54 -0.65
N LEU A 418 12.44 25.35 -0.10
CA LEU A 418 11.08 24.85 0.08
C LEU A 418 10.26 25.80 0.99
N ARG A 419 10.86 26.29 2.09
CA ARG A 419 10.22 27.29 2.95
C ARG A 419 9.88 28.56 2.19
N LYS A 420 10.82 29.13 1.44
CA LYS A 420 10.57 30.35 0.63
C LYS A 420 9.48 30.13 -0.42
N LYS A 421 9.42 28.94 -1.01
CA LYS A 421 8.52 28.64 -2.14
C LYS A 421 7.09 28.31 -1.68
N TYR A 422 6.95 27.60 -0.58
CA TYR A 422 5.67 27.03 -0.15
C TYR A 422 5.12 27.59 1.16
N ALA A 423 5.90 28.38 1.89
CA ALA A 423 5.51 28.90 3.19
C ALA A 423 5.53 30.43 3.23
N SER A 424 4.67 31.02 4.05
CA SER A 424 4.84 32.38 4.55
C SER A 424 5.79 32.34 5.76
N ASP A 425 6.34 33.49 6.15
CA ASP A 425 7.19 33.58 7.35
C ASP A 425 6.47 32.99 8.58
N GLY A 426 7.15 32.06 9.26
CA GLY A 426 6.63 31.41 10.46
C GLY A 426 5.71 30.19 10.20
N ALA A 427 5.52 29.75 8.96
CA ALA A 427 4.74 28.54 8.69
C ALA A 427 5.43 27.28 9.24
N SER A 428 4.62 26.32 9.72
CA SER A 428 5.09 25.02 10.19
C SER A 428 5.60 24.14 9.05
N ASP A 429 6.41 23.15 9.39
CA ASP A 429 6.88 22.12 8.44
C ASP A 429 5.72 21.34 7.83
N GLU A 430 4.66 21.08 8.58
CA GLU A 430 3.43 20.47 8.10
C GLU A 430 2.74 21.33 7.01
N GLU A 431 2.72 22.66 7.18
CA GLU A 431 2.16 23.59 6.19
C GLU A 431 2.95 23.56 4.88
N ILE A 432 4.27 23.47 4.95
CA ILE A 432 5.13 23.31 3.76
C ILE A 432 4.72 22.06 2.99
N LEU A 433 4.56 20.94 3.71
CA LEU A 433 4.17 19.66 3.12
C LEU A 433 2.77 19.71 2.49
N LEU A 434 1.78 20.34 3.16
CA LEU A 434 0.45 20.49 2.59
C LEU A 434 0.51 21.26 1.26
N ARG A 435 1.25 22.36 1.21
CA ARG A 435 1.37 23.22 0.03
C ARG A 435 2.27 22.65 -1.06
N PHE A 436 3.21 21.79 -0.70
CA PHE A 436 3.99 21.05 -1.68
C PHE A 436 3.12 19.99 -2.39
N PHE A 437 2.35 19.23 -1.63
CA PHE A 437 1.51 18.14 -2.17
C PHE A 437 0.22 18.63 -2.83
N SER A 438 -0.22 19.86 -2.58
CA SER A 438 -1.48 20.38 -3.12
C SER A 438 -1.43 21.88 -3.33
N SER A 439 -2.26 22.37 -4.26
CA SER A 439 -2.39 23.81 -4.49
C SER A 439 -2.91 24.57 -3.26
N LYS A 440 -2.60 25.86 -3.16
CA LYS A 440 -3.14 26.72 -2.11
C LYS A 440 -4.67 26.66 -2.06
N ASP A 441 -5.32 26.69 -3.21
CA ASP A 441 -6.79 26.65 -3.32
C ASP A 441 -7.36 25.33 -2.77
N ASP A 442 -6.71 24.18 -3.03
CA ASP A 442 -7.14 22.89 -2.48
C ASP A 442 -6.97 22.82 -0.96
N VAL A 443 -5.87 23.34 -0.41
CA VAL A 443 -5.65 23.42 1.03
C VAL A 443 -6.70 24.34 1.69
N ASP A 444 -7.00 25.48 1.07
CA ASP A 444 -8.01 26.41 1.57
C ASP A 444 -9.43 25.80 1.51
N LYS A 445 -9.74 25.02 0.46
CA LYS A 445 -11.00 24.25 0.35
C LYS A 445 -11.11 23.18 1.42
N MET A 446 -10.02 22.44 1.66
CA MET A 446 -9.95 21.45 2.74
C MET A 446 -10.26 22.08 4.10
N ARG A 447 -9.61 23.21 4.44
CA ARG A 447 -9.84 23.91 5.73
C ARG A 447 -11.27 24.39 5.88
N ARG A 448 -11.90 24.84 4.80
CA ARG A 448 -13.31 25.29 4.81
C ARG A 448 -14.31 24.14 4.92
N ALA A 449 -13.92 22.91 4.63
CA ALA A 449 -14.81 21.76 4.68
C ALA A 449 -15.21 21.36 6.11
N GLY A 450 -14.46 21.83 7.11
CA GLY A 450 -14.73 21.53 8.52
C GLY A 450 -14.23 20.14 8.95
N PRO A 451 -14.72 19.63 10.09
CA PRO A 451 -14.24 18.37 10.67
C PRO A 451 -14.59 17.17 9.79
N SER A 452 -13.76 16.13 9.92
CA SER A 452 -13.97 14.87 9.21
C SER A 452 -15.32 14.25 9.52
N ARG A 453 -15.95 13.65 8.49
CA ARG A 453 -17.22 12.94 8.64
C ARG A 453 -17.10 11.79 9.62
N THR A 454 -18.04 11.69 10.56
CA THR A 454 -18.16 10.57 11.49
C THR A 454 -19.14 9.51 10.96
N TYR A 455 -18.94 8.26 11.38
CA TYR A 455 -19.76 7.12 10.99
C TYR A 455 -20.41 6.51 12.22
N ASP A 456 -21.72 6.36 12.18
CA ASP A 456 -22.50 5.67 13.22
C ASP A 456 -22.92 4.31 12.68
N LEU A 457 -22.45 3.23 13.32
CA LEU A 457 -22.85 1.85 13.00
C LEU A 457 -24.34 1.61 13.09
N ASN A 458 -25.00 2.41 13.89
CA ASN A 458 -26.40 2.27 14.23
C ASN A 458 -27.32 3.09 13.31
N ALA A 459 -26.76 3.98 12.50
CA ALA A 459 -27.53 4.87 11.62
C ALA A 459 -28.41 4.13 10.60
N GLY A 460 -28.04 2.89 10.25
CA GLY A 460 -28.82 1.99 9.39
C GLY A 460 -29.76 1.02 10.12
N ASN A 461 -29.63 0.90 11.45
CA ASN A 461 -30.42 -0.03 12.23
C ASN A 461 -31.81 0.57 12.54
N PRO A 462 -32.92 -0.04 12.10
CA PRO A 462 -34.26 0.47 12.35
C PRO A 462 -34.57 0.66 13.84
N LEU A 463 -33.99 -0.17 14.72
CA LEU A 463 -34.15 -0.06 16.16
C LEU A 463 -33.50 1.20 16.71
N PHE A 464 -32.24 1.49 16.30
CA PHE A 464 -31.56 2.70 16.75
C PHE A 464 -32.19 3.97 16.19
N LYS A 465 -32.70 3.95 14.94
CA LYS A 465 -33.50 5.05 14.40
C LYS A 465 -34.75 5.28 15.25
N LEU A 466 -35.45 4.21 15.59
CA LEU A 466 -36.61 4.28 16.46
C LEU A 466 -36.26 4.83 17.83
N VAL A 467 -35.19 4.35 18.47
CA VAL A 467 -34.70 4.86 19.77
C VAL A 467 -34.31 6.32 19.68
N ALA A 468 -33.58 6.72 18.63
CA ALA A 468 -33.17 8.12 18.40
C ALA A 468 -34.37 9.05 18.16
N GLU A 469 -35.37 8.61 17.42
CA GLU A 469 -36.60 9.39 17.22
C GLU A 469 -37.44 9.48 18.50
N LEU A 470 -37.57 8.40 19.24
CA LEU A 470 -38.28 8.39 20.52
C LEU A 470 -37.57 9.24 21.61
N SER A 471 -36.24 9.30 21.60
CA SER A 471 -35.48 10.14 22.53
C SER A 471 -35.60 11.65 22.26
N LYS A 472 -35.98 12.05 21.04
CA LYS A 472 -36.24 13.46 20.70
C LYS A 472 -37.61 13.94 21.23
N THR A 473 -38.54 13.01 21.52
CA THR A 473 -39.87 13.37 22.02
C THR A 473 -39.77 13.78 23.49
N GLN A 474 -39.92 15.07 23.77
CA GLN A 474 -39.77 15.65 25.13
C GLN A 474 -40.94 15.34 26.08
N ASP A 475 -42.11 14.99 25.54
CA ASP A 475 -43.36 14.90 26.31
C ASP A 475 -43.65 13.55 26.94
N ARG A 476 -42.75 12.52 26.73
CA ARG A 476 -42.98 11.18 27.24
C ARG A 476 -41.95 10.81 28.33
N ARG A 477 -42.44 10.37 29.47
CA ARG A 477 -41.60 9.90 30.59
C ARG A 477 -41.09 8.47 30.38
N SER A 478 -41.87 7.62 29.69
CA SER A 478 -41.48 6.25 29.37
C SER A 478 -42.10 5.79 28.07
N VAL A 479 -41.41 4.90 27.37
CA VAL A 479 -41.87 4.22 26.15
C VAL A 479 -41.64 2.74 26.33
N PHE A 480 -42.67 1.92 26.11
CA PHE A 480 -42.59 0.46 26.10
C PHE A 480 -43.13 -0.07 24.80
N ILE A 481 -42.34 -0.87 24.08
CA ILE A 481 -42.73 -1.53 22.84
C ILE A 481 -42.47 -3.02 23.01
N GLN A 482 -43.51 -3.84 22.77
CA GLN A 482 -43.43 -5.28 22.87
C GLN A 482 -43.98 -5.93 21.59
N ARG A 483 -43.20 -6.88 21.04
CA ARG A 483 -43.63 -7.80 19.95
C ARG A 483 -43.10 -9.20 20.26
N PRO A 484 -43.60 -10.26 19.62
CA PRO A 484 -43.00 -11.58 19.77
C PRO A 484 -41.52 -11.57 19.47
N GLY A 485 -40.67 -11.98 20.43
CA GLY A 485 -39.22 -11.98 20.32
C GLY A 485 -38.51 -10.62 20.47
N PHE A 486 -39.25 -9.52 20.75
CA PHE A 486 -38.66 -8.19 20.92
C PHE A 486 -39.36 -7.38 22.02
N SER A 487 -38.57 -6.79 22.92
CA SER A 487 -39.04 -5.86 23.94
C SER A 487 -38.06 -4.67 24.05
N LEU A 488 -38.60 -3.45 24.01
CA LEU A 488 -37.86 -2.20 24.21
C LEU A 488 -38.55 -1.40 25.31
N ARG A 489 -37.80 -1.05 26.37
CA ARG A 489 -38.25 -0.14 27.43
C ARG A 489 -37.27 1.03 27.52
N MET A 490 -37.78 2.24 27.42
CA MET A 490 -37.00 3.47 27.57
C MET A 490 -37.65 4.31 28.68
N GLU A 491 -36.81 4.80 29.60
CA GLU A 491 -37.26 5.66 30.69
C GLU A 491 -36.37 6.91 30.75
N LYS A 492 -36.98 8.06 30.93
CA LYS A 492 -36.26 9.33 31.14
C LYS A 492 -35.79 9.36 32.58
N ARG A 493 -34.45 9.31 32.80
CA ARG A 493 -33.90 9.57 34.14
C ARG A 493 -34.15 11.04 34.51
N SER A 494 -34.82 11.30 35.62
CA SER A 494 -34.76 12.58 36.26
C SER A 494 -33.32 12.79 36.74
N VAL A 495 -32.64 13.77 36.15
CA VAL A 495 -31.44 14.34 36.78
C VAL A 495 -31.94 15.10 37.99
N GLU A 496 -31.80 14.56 39.17
CA GLU A 496 -31.93 15.33 40.40
C GLU A 496 -30.81 16.39 40.35
N ALA A 497 -31.24 17.67 40.48
CA ALA A 497 -30.40 18.84 40.41
C ALA A 497 -29.50 18.98 41.66
#